data_c9dd998b84afd1d165e57e6f0b671af8
#
_entry.id   c9dd998b84afd1d165e57e6f0b671af8
#
_cell.length_a   1.000
_cell.length_b   1.000
_cell.length_c   1.000
_cell.angle_alpha   90.00
_cell.angle_beta   90.00
_cell.angle_gamma   90.00
#
_symmetry.space_group_name_H-M   'P 1'
#
loop_
_entity.id
_entity.type
_entity.pdbx_description
1 polymer ?
#
loop_
_entity_poly.entity_id
_entity_poly.type
_entity_poly.pdbx_seq_one_letter_code
_entity_poly.pdbx_strand_id
1 'polypeptide(L)'
;MSGPKVLHVITGLGIGGAEQQLRLLLRHLPVQGRVVTLTNPGPVATGIEADGTPVSHLGMTGNRDLGALPRLARMIREGGYDLVHTHLYRACVYGRLAARLGGVRRVIATEHSLGASQIEGRPLSAGTRALYLASERLGTSTVAVSPSVARRLAEWGVAPERIAVVPNGIETDRFAFAPRARRLTRGVLGIPEDAFVVGGVGRLAPGKRFDRLIRAVASVPEARLLLVGDGERREELRAAARECGAAGRVLFFGACEDPPADGPAGPMLPELLAAMDVFVSTSPDETFGLAVVEALAAGLPVLYVACPAVEDLPADAAPGARRIGESVPELIGALRALRDEHGPRPVRLPAPAAARRYDIARSADRLMTLYDRALHGRPAP
;
A
#
# COMPACT_ATOMS: atom_id res chain seq x y z
N MET A 1 -20.90 -24.87 0.56
CA MET A 1 -21.33 -23.98 1.65
C MET A 1 -20.87 -22.57 1.29
N SER A 2 -21.76 -21.58 1.28
CA SER A 2 -21.37 -20.18 1.02
C SER A 2 -20.49 -19.70 2.17
N GLY A 3 -19.38 -19.00 1.86
CA GLY A 3 -18.48 -18.42 2.87
C GLY A 3 -19.19 -17.42 3.79
N PRO A 4 -18.54 -16.94 4.87
CA PRO A 4 -19.12 -16.01 5.80
C PRO A 4 -19.47 -14.67 5.13
N LYS A 5 -20.52 -14.01 5.64
CA LYS A 5 -20.93 -12.69 5.16
C LYS A 5 -20.17 -11.59 5.90
N VAL A 6 -19.26 -10.92 5.21
CA VAL A 6 -18.32 -9.95 5.80
C VAL A 6 -18.59 -8.53 5.28
N LEU A 7 -18.77 -7.57 6.19
CA LEU A 7 -18.78 -6.15 5.85
C LEU A 7 -17.38 -5.56 6.04
N HIS A 8 -16.78 -5.08 4.96
CA HIS A 8 -15.56 -4.28 5.01
C HIS A 8 -15.89 -2.80 5.12
N VAL A 9 -15.39 -2.13 6.14
CA VAL A 9 -15.56 -0.68 6.35
C VAL A 9 -14.21 0.00 6.19
N ILE A 10 -14.12 0.95 5.26
CA ILE A 10 -12.88 1.69 5.00
C ILE A 10 -13.12 3.19 5.05
N THR A 11 -12.11 3.99 5.42
CA THR A 11 -12.23 5.46 5.50
C THR A 11 -12.61 6.05 4.14
N GLY A 12 -11.94 5.63 3.07
CA GLY A 12 -12.21 6.02 1.68
C GLY A 12 -11.52 5.06 0.72
N LEU A 13 -11.82 5.15 -0.58
CA LEU A 13 -11.24 4.33 -1.64
C LEU A 13 -10.51 5.19 -2.68
N GLY A 14 -9.70 6.14 -2.19
CA GLY A 14 -8.74 6.87 -3.01
C GLY A 14 -7.62 5.96 -3.53
N ILE A 15 -6.67 6.53 -4.29
CA ILE A 15 -5.52 5.79 -4.78
C ILE A 15 -4.46 5.71 -3.67
N GLY A 16 -4.31 4.54 -3.08
CA GLY A 16 -3.33 4.28 -2.03
C GLY A 16 -3.10 2.80 -1.81
N GLY A 17 -2.03 2.46 -1.07
CA GLY A 17 -1.65 1.06 -0.83
C GLY A 17 -2.69 0.27 -0.03
N ALA A 18 -3.36 0.89 0.94
CA ALA A 18 -4.38 0.23 1.76
C ALA A 18 -5.65 -0.10 0.95
N GLU A 19 -6.05 0.81 0.08
CA GLU A 19 -7.22 0.68 -0.78
C GLU A 19 -7.02 -0.40 -1.85
N GLN A 20 -5.85 -0.38 -2.50
CA GLN A 20 -5.47 -1.42 -3.47
C GLN A 20 -5.30 -2.78 -2.79
N GLN A 21 -4.74 -2.81 -1.58
CA GLN A 21 -4.62 -4.03 -0.79
C GLN A 21 -5.99 -4.62 -0.42
N LEU A 22 -6.97 -3.77 -0.05
CA LEU A 22 -8.33 -4.23 0.19
C LEU A 22 -8.95 -4.85 -1.07
N ARG A 23 -8.84 -4.17 -2.22
CA ARG A 23 -9.34 -4.68 -3.50
C ARG A 23 -8.71 -6.04 -3.83
N LEU A 24 -7.40 -6.13 -3.69
CA LEU A 24 -6.67 -7.36 -3.98
C LEU A 24 -7.07 -8.50 -3.04
N LEU A 25 -7.22 -8.23 -1.75
CA LEU A 25 -7.71 -9.23 -0.78
C LEU A 25 -9.11 -9.74 -1.13
N LEU A 26 -10.04 -8.84 -1.52
CA LEU A 26 -11.41 -9.21 -1.86
C LEU A 26 -11.49 -10.20 -3.03
N ARG A 27 -10.55 -10.14 -3.98
CA ARG A 27 -10.45 -11.12 -5.09
C ARG A 27 -10.05 -12.52 -4.62
N HIS A 28 -9.34 -12.62 -3.49
CA HIS A 28 -8.78 -13.87 -2.98
C HIS A 28 -9.51 -14.42 -1.75
N LEU A 29 -10.40 -13.64 -1.14
CA LEU A 29 -11.15 -14.08 0.03
C LEU A 29 -12.42 -14.83 -0.37
N PRO A 30 -12.63 -16.08 0.06
CA PRO A 30 -13.84 -16.86 -0.22
C PRO A 30 -14.99 -16.43 0.73
N VAL A 31 -15.36 -15.15 0.71
CA VAL A 31 -16.39 -14.57 1.56
C VAL A 31 -17.49 -13.90 0.73
N GLN A 32 -18.68 -13.76 1.32
CA GLN A 32 -19.71 -12.87 0.77
C GLN A 32 -19.41 -11.45 1.23
N GLY A 33 -18.52 -10.75 0.49
CA GLY A 33 -18.04 -9.43 0.84
C GLY A 33 -19.01 -8.31 0.41
N ARG A 34 -19.04 -7.25 1.20
CA ARG A 34 -19.55 -5.92 0.85
C ARG A 34 -18.61 -4.87 1.40
N VAL A 35 -18.43 -3.78 0.68
CA VAL A 35 -17.59 -2.65 1.14
C VAL A 35 -18.46 -1.43 1.44
N VAL A 36 -18.15 -0.72 2.53
CA VAL A 36 -18.71 0.60 2.85
C VAL A 36 -17.58 1.59 3.01
N THR A 37 -17.58 2.66 2.20
CA THR A 37 -16.70 3.81 2.41
C THR A 37 -17.36 4.82 3.33
N LEU A 38 -16.59 5.39 4.26
CA LEU A 38 -17.12 6.42 5.15
C LEU A 38 -17.19 7.78 4.45
N THR A 39 -16.12 8.22 3.78
CA THR A 39 -15.97 9.61 3.30
C THR A 39 -15.91 9.76 1.79
N ASN A 40 -15.18 8.91 1.07
CA ASN A 40 -14.92 9.07 -0.36
C ASN A 40 -14.98 7.71 -1.04
N PRO A 41 -15.89 7.49 -1.99
CA PRO A 41 -15.87 6.26 -2.78
C PRO A 41 -14.60 6.11 -3.61
N GLY A 42 -14.09 7.21 -4.19
CA GLY A 42 -12.84 7.22 -4.96
C GLY A 42 -12.80 6.26 -6.15
N PRO A 43 -11.71 6.26 -6.92
CA PRO A 43 -11.61 5.44 -8.14
C PRO A 43 -11.48 3.93 -7.87
N VAL A 44 -10.92 3.54 -6.70
CA VAL A 44 -10.76 2.11 -6.36
C VAL A 44 -12.12 1.42 -6.16
N ALA A 45 -13.17 2.17 -5.80
CA ALA A 45 -14.52 1.62 -5.65
C ALA A 45 -15.03 0.99 -6.96
N THR A 46 -14.86 1.68 -8.09
CA THR A 46 -15.25 1.17 -9.42
C THR A 46 -14.55 -0.15 -9.74
N GLY A 47 -13.26 -0.24 -9.39
CA GLY A 47 -12.50 -1.49 -9.57
C GLY A 47 -13.02 -2.64 -8.69
N ILE A 48 -13.36 -2.36 -7.43
CA ILE A 48 -13.93 -3.36 -6.51
C ILE A 48 -15.30 -3.85 -7.01
N GLU A 49 -16.14 -2.94 -7.53
CA GLU A 49 -17.45 -3.29 -8.11
C GLU A 49 -17.30 -4.11 -9.39
N ALA A 50 -16.36 -3.75 -10.25
CA ALA A 50 -16.03 -4.53 -11.45
C ALA A 50 -15.52 -5.95 -11.12
N ASP A 51 -14.81 -6.10 -9.98
CA ASP A 51 -14.38 -7.41 -9.46
C ASP A 51 -15.53 -8.20 -8.77
N GLY A 52 -16.77 -7.67 -8.78
CA GLY A 52 -17.97 -8.34 -8.28
C GLY A 52 -18.31 -8.10 -6.80
N THR A 53 -17.60 -7.23 -6.10
CA THR A 53 -17.92 -6.89 -4.69
C THR A 53 -18.70 -5.58 -4.61
N PRO A 54 -19.94 -5.57 -4.08
CA PRO A 54 -20.73 -4.35 -3.97
C PRO A 54 -20.10 -3.32 -3.04
N VAL A 55 -20.08 -2.04 -3.49
CA VAL A 55 -19.60 -0.91 -2.69
C VAL A 55 -20.77 0.02 -2.36
N SER A 56 -20.81 0.50 -1.13
CA SER A 56 -21.78 1.51 -0.66
C SER A 56 -21.02 2.70 -0.07
N HIS A 57 -21.60 3.89 -0.19
CA HIS A 57 -21.02 5.11 0.35
C HIS A 57 -21.87 5.66 1.49
N LEU A 58 -21.28 5.88 2.67
CA LEU A 58 -21.99 6.39 3.84
C LEU A 58 -22.22 7.90 3.81
N GLY A 59 -21.41 8.66 3.06
CA GLY A 59 -21.51 10.10 2.95
C GLY A 59 -21.14 10.86 4.23
N MET A 60 -20.11 10.39 4.93
CA MET A 60 -19.63 11.04 6.14
C MET A 60 -18.95 12.37 5.80
N THR A 61 -19.42 13.48 6.38
CA THR A 61 -18.94 14.84 6.07
C THR A 61 -17.66 15.23 6.81
N GLY A 62 -17.27 14.50 7.85
CA GLY A 62 -16.05 14.77 8.62
C GLY A 62 -15.99 14.00 9.94
N ASN A 63 -14.92 14.22 10.71
CA ASN A 63 -14.69 13.54 12.00
C ASN A 63 -15.75 13.84 13.08
N ARG A 64 -16.57 14.88 12.88
CA ARG A 64 -17.63 15.29 13.83
C ARG A 64 -19.03 14.90 13.34
N ASP A 65 -19.14 14.13 12.25
CA ASP A 65 -20.45 13.63 11.78
C ASP A 65 -20.91 12.46 12.68
N LEU A 66 -21.48 12.83 13.83
CA LEU A 66 -22.03 11.84 14.77
C LEU A 66 -23.23 11.10 14.18
N GLY A 67 -23.92 11.67 13.20
CA GLY A 67 -25.01 11.03 12.45
C GLY A 67 -24.54 9.85 11.58
N ALA A 68 -23.26 9.79 11.22
CA ALA A 68 -22.69 8.66 10.49
C ALA A 68 -22.78 7.34 11.29
N LEU A 69 -22.64 7.41 12.61
CA LEU A 69 -22.62 6.24 13.47
C LEU A 69 -23.95 5.45 13.45
N PRO A 70 -25.14 6.06 13.70
CA PRO A 70 -26.42 5.34 13.62
C PRO A 70 -26.74 4.88 12.18
N ARG A 71 -26.33 5.62 11.14
CA ARG A 71 -26.50 5.18 9.75
C ARG A 71 -25.71 3.89 9.48
N LEU A 72 -24.43 3.86 9.86
CA LEU A 72 -23.59 2.67 9.70
C LEU A 72 -24.12 1.49 10.55
N ALA A 73 -24.53 1.74 11.80
CA ALA A 73 -25.09 0.70 12.67
C ALA A 73 -26.37 0.09 12.08
N ARG A 74 -27.23 0.90 11.45
CA ARG A 74 -28.43 0.42 10.74
C ARG A 74 -28.05 -0.45 9.55
N MET A 75 -27.11 -0.02 8.69
CA MET A 75 -26.63 -0.82 7.57
C MET A 75 -26.07 -2.17 8.03
N ILE A 76 -25.32 -2.19 9.12
CA ILE A 76 -24.76 -3.43 9.70
C ILE A 76 -25.89 -4.37 10.16
N ARG A 77 -26.89 -3.84 10.87
CA ARG A 77 -28.02 -4.62 11.37
C ARG A 77 -28.87 -5.21 10.26
N GLU A 78 -29.24 -4.38 9.28
CA GLU A 78 -30.07 -4.78 8.13
C GLU A 78 -29.35 -5.74 7.21
N GLY A 79 -28.01 -5.61 7.12
CA GLY A 79 -27.19 -6.46 6.27
C GLY A 79 -27.01 -7.88 6.78
N GLY A 80 -27.20 -8.17 8.07
CA GLY A 80 -27.06 -9.51 8.65
C GLY A 80 -25.65 -10.09 8.45
N TYR A 81 -24.62 -9.33 8.78
CA TYR A 81 -23.22 -9.75 8.63
C TYR A 81 -22.77 -10.62 9.80
N ASP A 82 -21.97 -11.65 9.49
CA ASP A 82 -21.34 -12.52 10.48
C ASP A 82 -20.16 -11.83 11.16
N LEU A 83 -19.45 -10.95 10.40
CA LEU A 83 -18.24 -10.25 10.83
C LEU A 83 -18.17 -8.87 10.19
N VAL A 84 -17.63 -7.88 10.91
CA VAL A 84 -17.24 -6.57 10.38
C VAL A 84 -15.72 -6.46 10.37
N HIS A 85 -15.14 -6.12 9.23
CA HIS A 85 -13.71 -5.87 9.08
C HIS A 85 -13.47 -4.40 8.72
N THR A 86 -12.73 -3.70 9.56
CA THR A 86 -12.48 -2.27 9.41
C THR A 86 -11.05 -2.00 8.95
N HIS A 87 -10.87 -0.99 8.08
CA HIS A 87 -9.58 -0.63 7.50
C HIS A 87 -9.31 0.86 7.66
N LEU A 88 -8.11 1.21 8.10
CA LEU A 88 -7.68 2.57 8.41
C LEU A 88 -8.31 3.12 9.71
N TYR A 89 -7.62 4.09 10.32
CA TYR A 89 -7.92 4.60 11.66
C TYR A 89 -9.39 5.02 11.88
N ARG A 90 -9.91 5.87 10.98
CA ARG A 90 -11.29 6.39 11.14
C ARG A 90 -12.31 5.25 11.07
N ALA A 91 -12.17 4.37 10.10
CA ALA A 91 -13.07 3.22 9.97
C ALA A 91 -12.91 2.24 11.12
N CYS A 92 -11.71 2.09 11.69
CA CYS A 92 -11.52 1.27 12.89
C CYS A 92 -12.30 1.81 14.07
N VAL A 93 -12.29 3.13 14.32
CA VAL A 93 -13.05 3.74 15.41
C VAL A 93 -14.56 3.65 15.18
N TYR A 94 -15.04 4.18 14.05
CA TYR A 94 -16.47 4.23 13.75
C TYR A 94 -17.07 2.84 13.52
N GLY A 95 -16.36 1.96 12.81
CA GLY A 95 -16.84 0.62 12.49
C GLY A 95 -16.96 -0.27 13.71
N ARG A 96 -16.01 -0.22 14.65
CA ARG A 96 -16.11 -0.96 15.92
C ARG A 96 -17.31 -0.53 16.74
N LEU A 97 -17.54 0.78 16.87
CA LEU A 97 -18.71 1.32 17.57
C LEU A 97 -20.02 0.96 16.86
N ALA A 98 -20.09 1.16 15.55
CA ALA A 98 -21.28 0.86 14.75
C ALA A 98 -21.61 -0.64 14.75
N ALA A 99 -20.61 -1.52 14.70
CA ALA A 99 -20.81 -2.96 14.76
C ALA A 99 -21.48 -3.37 16.09
N ARG A 100 -21.01 -2.83 17.22
CA ARG A 100 -21.62 -3.08 18.52
C ARG A 100 -23.07 -2.60 18.59
N LEU A 101 -23.35 -1.39 18.09
CA LEU A 101 -24.71 -0.84 18.01
C LEU A 101 -25.60 -1.60 17.01
N GLY A 102 -25.00 -2.15 15.95
CA GLY A 102 -25.67 -2.98 14.95
C GLY A 102 -25.88 -4.44 15.37
N GLY A 103 -25.38 -4.87 16.55
CA GLY A 103 -25.53 -6.22 17.07
C GLY A 103 -24.43 -7.21 16.67
N VAL A 104 -23.43 -6.79 15.86
CA VAL A 104 -22.29 -7.64 15.47
C VAL A 104 -21.15 -7.48 16.47
N ARG A 105 -20.80 -8.57 17.15
CA ARG A 105 -19.71 -8.59 18.14
C ARG A 105 -18.34 -8.98 17.57
N ARG A 106 -18.31 -9.60 16.40
CA ARG A 106 -17.12 -10.08 15.74
C ARG A 106 -16.57 -8.96 14.83
N VAL A 107 -15.56 -8.26 15.34
CA VAL A 107 -14.98 -7.11 14.65
C VAL A 107 -13.47 -7.28 14.57
N ILE A 108 -12.96 -7.32 13.36
CA ILE A 108 -11.52 -7.32 13.08
C ILE A 108 -11.16 -5.95 12.51
N ALA A 109 -9.99 -5.43 12.86
CA ALA A 109 -9.53 -4.15 12.36
C ALA A 109 -8.11 -4.30 11.79
N THR A 110 -7.88 -3.90 10.54
CA THR A 110 -6.54 -3.85 9.95
C THR A 110 -5.98 -2.44 10.02
N GLU A 111 -4.79 -2.35 10.64
CA GLU A 111 -4.03 -1.11 10.71
C GLU A 111 -2.98 -1.05 9.60
N HIS A 112 -3.24 -0.16 8.62
CA HIS A 112 -2.40 0.02 7.43
C HIS A 112 -1.43 1.19 7.54
N SER A 113 -1.65 2.15 8.43
CA SER A 113 -1.08 3.49 8.35
C SER A 113 -0.43 3.99 9.64
N LEU A 114 -0.27 3.13 10.65
CA LEU A 114 0.41 3.49 11.89
C LEU A 114 1.93 3.55 11.67
N GLY A 115 2.41 4.72 11.28
CA GLY A 115 3.83 5.05 11.17
C GLY A 115 4.49 5.31 12.53
N ALA A 116 5.76 5.69 12.50
CA ALA A 116 6.51 6.03 13.72
C ALA A 116 6.02 7.35 14.36
N SER A 117 5.63 8.33 13.53
CA SER A 117 5.25 9.67 13.97
C SER A 117 3.87 10.12 13.50
N GLN A 118 3.21 9.33 12.67
CA GLN A 118 1.95 9.71 12.03
C GLN A 118 1.02 8.53 11.83
N ILE A 119 -0.28 8.82 11.69
CA ILE A 119 -1.32 7.89 11.27
C ILE A 119 -2.18 8.56 10.20
N GLU A 120 -2.38 7.91 9.06
CA GLU A 120 -3.07 8.45 7.89
C GLU A 120 -2.54 9.85 7.48
N GLY A 121 -1.22 10.08 7.55
CA GLY A 121 -0.59 11.35 7.21
C GLY A 121 -0.78 12.47 8.25
N ARG A 122 -1.33 12.17 9.43
CA ARG A 122 -1.54 13.13 10.53
C ARG A 122 -0.60 12.83 11.69
N PRO A 123 -0.06 13.84 12.37
CA PRO A 123 0.75 13.62 13.56
C PRO A 123 0.02 12.81 14.62
N LEU A 124 0.74 11.91 15.28
CA LEU A 124 0.22 11.16 16.41
C LEU A 124 -0.07 12.10 17.59
N SER A 125 -1.21 11.92 18.24
CA SER A 125 -1.57 12.65 19.44
C SER A 125 -2.05 11.70 20.53
N ALA A 126 -1.96 12.12 21.80
CA ALA A 126 -2.48 11.36 22.94
C ALA A 126 -3.99 11.10 22.79
N GLY A 127 -4.75 12.06 22.24
CA GLY A 127 -6.18 11.90 21.98
C GLY A 127 -6.48 10.87 20.91
N THR A 128 -5.71 10.85 19.81
CA THR A 128 -5.81 9.84 18.76
C THR A 128 -5.56 8.45 19.32
N ARG A 129 -4.48 8.29 20.09
CA ARG A 129 -4.14 7.04 20.76
C ARG A 129 -5.23 6.58 21.75
N ALA A 130 -5.69 7.48 22.62
CA ALA A 130 -6.72 7.16 23.61
C ALA A 130 -8.04 6.70 22.96
N LEU A 131 -8.48 7.40 21.90
CA LEU A 131 -9.69 7.02 21.16
C LEU A 131 -9.53 5.67 20.45
N TYR A 132 -8.36 5.41 19.87
CA TYR A 132 -8.05 4.13 19.24
C TYR A 132 -8.17 2.98 20.28
N LEU A 133 -7.48 3.11 21.43
CA LEU A 133 -7.46 2.10 22.48
C LEU A 133 -8.84 1.88 23.11
N ALA A 134 -9.61 2.95 23.33
CA ALA A 134 -10.98 2.83 23.83
C ALA A 134 -11.86 2.05 22.85
N SER A 135 -11.76 2.33 21.54
CA SER A 135 -12.52 1.60 20.52
C SER A 135 -12.00 0.17 20.29
N GLU A 136 -10.70 -0.06 20.47
CA GLU A 136 -10.05 -1.36 20.25
C GLU A 136 -10.66 -2.44 21.15
N ARG A 137 -10.98 -2.11 22.38
CA ARG A 137 -11.66 -3.01 23.35
C ARG A 137 -13.01 -3.55 22.86
N LEU A 138 -13.63 -2.89 21.90
CA LEU A 138 -14.87 -3.33 21.26
C LEU A 138 -14.64 -4.32 20.12
N GLY A 139 -13.39 -4.45 19.63
CA GLY A 139 -13.00 -5.39 18.59
C GLY A 139 -12.73 -6.80 19.12
N THR A 140 -12.59 -7.76 18.23
CA THR A 140 -12.12 -9.12 18.51
C THR A 140 -10.62 -9.22 18.38
N SER A 141 -10.06 -8.65 17.33
CA SER A 141 -8.63 -8.70 17.01
C SER A 141 -8.21 -7.49 16.18
N THR A 142 -6.95 -7.09 16.30
CA THR A 142 -6.33 -6.07 15.46
C THR A 142 -5.25 -6.70 14.59
N VAL A 143 -5.35 -6.50 13.28
CA VAL A 143 -4.40 -6.97 12.28
C VAL A 143 -3.35 -5.90 12.04
N ALA A 144 -2.09 -6.26 12.22
CA ALA A 144 -0.93 -5.48 11.82
C ALA A 144 -0.42 -5.95 10.46
N VAL A 145 -0.16 -5.04 9.53
CA VAL A 145 0.34 -5.37 8.19
C VAL A 145 1.84 -5.72 8.14
N SER A 146 2.53 -5.56 9.26
CA SER A 146 3.94 -5.97 9.44
C SER A 146 4.27 -6.20 10.91
N PRO A 147 5.34 -6.95 11.24
CA PRO A 147 5.85 -7.05 12.62
C PRO A 147 6.18 -5.67 13.22
N SER A 148 6.67 -4.74 12.43
CA SER A 148 6.94 -3.36 12.87
C SER A 148 5.66 -2.63 13.30
N VAL A 149 4.55 -2.77 12.57
CA VAL A 149 3.25 -2.22 12.97
C VAL A 149 2.71 -2.94 14.22
N ALA A 150 2.93 -4.25 14.34
CA ALA A 150 2.53 -4.99 15.53
C ALA A 150 3.25 -4.47 16.80
N ARG A 151 4.56 -4.22 16.72
CA ARG A 151 5.32 -3.60 17.82
C ARG A 151 4.76 -2.21 18.19
N ARG A 152 4.49 -1.35 17.20
CA ARG A 152 3.89 -0.02 17.44
C ARG A 152 2.51 -0.09 18.10
N LEU A 153 1.68 -1.05 17.70
CA LEU A 153 0.37 -1.28 18.35
C LEU A 153 0.53 -1.72 19.82
N ALA A 154 1.47 -2.61 20.10
CA ALA A 154 1.78 -3.03 21.47
C ALA A 154 2.33 -1.87 22.31
N GLU A 155 3.22 -1.04 21.77
CA GLU A 155 3.72 0.19 22.39
C GLU A 155 2.59 1.22 22.63
N TRP A 156 1.56 1.21 21.81
CA TRP A 156 0.35 1.99 22.04
C TRP A 156 -0.49 1.46 23.21
N GLY A 157 -0.36 0.19 23.56
CA GLY A 157 -1.08 -0.46 24.64
C GLY A 157 -2.17 -1.43 24.18
N VAL A 158 -2.14 -1.85 22.92
CA VAL A 158 -2.94 -2.99 22.45
C VAL A 158 -2.29 -4.26 23.00
N ALA A 159 -3.07 -5.12 23.66
CA ALA A 159 -2.59 -6.37 24.24
C ALA A 159 -2.05 -7.30 23.13
N PRO A 160 -0.81 -7.85 23.29
CA PRO A 160 -0.17 -8.66 22.25
C PRO A 160 -1.04 -9.82 21.72
N GLU A 161 -1.78 -10.47 22.60
CA GLU A 161 -2.69 -11.57 22.26
C GLU A 161 -3.89 -11.14 21.38
N ARG A 162 -4.11 -9.84 21.25
CA ARG A 162 -5.14 -9.27 20.37
C ARG A 162 -4.57 -8.79 19.04
N ILE A 163 -3.25 -8.85 18.85
CA ILE A 163 -2.57 -8.45 17.64
C ILE A 163 -2.25 -9.67 16.78
N ALA A 164 -2.75 -9.70 15.56
CA ALA A 164 -2.38 -10.70 14.57
C ALA A 164 -1.58 -10.06 13.44
N VAL A 165 -0.48 -10.68 13.01
CA VAL A 165 0.30 -10.18 11.87
C VAL A 165 -0.19 -10.87 10.59
N VAL A 166 -0.86 -10.10 9.73
CA VAL A 166 -1.22 -10.52 8.37
C VAL A 166 -0.57 -9.52 7.42
N PRO A 167 0.57 -9.85 6.83
CA PRO A 167 1.27 -8.95 5.92
C PRO A 167 0.42 -8.58 4.72
N ASN A 168 0.63 -7.40 4.18
CA ASN A 168 0.13 -7.07 2.84
C ASN A 168 0.70 -8.06 1.82
N GLY A 169 -0.03 -8.27 0.73
CA GLY A 169 0.37 -9.20 -0.32
C GLY A 169 0.34 -8.55 -1.71
N ILE A 170 1.02 -9.20 -2.65
CA ILE A 170 1.03 -8.88 -4.06
C ILE A 170 0.72 -10.12 -4.90
N GLU A 171 0.26 -9.94 -6.14
CA GLU A 171 0.21 -11.00 -7.15
C GLU A 171 1.61 -11.15 -7.75
N THR A 172 2.48 -11.94 -7.12
CA THR A 172 3.92 -12.00 -7.43
C THR A 172 4.19 -12.27 -8.92
N ASP A 173 3.47 -13.21 -9.52
CA ASP A 173 3.67 -13.60 -10.91
C ASP A 173 3.29 -12.49 -11.90
N ARG A 174 2.38 -11.60 -11.54
CA ARG A 174 1.99 -10.44 -12.35
C ARG A 174 3.14 -9.48 -12.58
N PHE A 175 4.10 -9.43 -11.66
CA PHE A 175 5.25 -8.54 -11.73
C PHE A 175 6.48 -9.16 -12.41
N ALA A 176 6.40 -10.42 -12.87
CA ALA A 176 7.51 -11.08 -13.54
C ALA A 176 8.01 -10.25 -14.73
N PHE A 177 9.33 -10.04 -14.81
CA PHE A 177 9.93 -9.21 -15.86
C PHE A 177 9.69 -9.77 -17.26
N ALA A 178 9.15 -8.95 -18.15
CA ALA A 178 8.92 -9.27 -19.56
C ALA A 178 9.71 -8.32 -20.45
N PRO A 179 10.75 -8.79 -21.21
CA PRO A 179 11.56 -7.93 -22.10
C PRO A 179 10.73 -7.20 -23.16
N ARG A 180 9.66 -7.84 -23.65
CA ARG A 180 8.74 -7.21 -24.60
C ARG A 180 8.01 -6.02 -23.99
N ALA A 181 7.49 -6.18 -22.76
CA ALA A 181 6.81 -5.11 -22.03
C ALA A 181 7.75 -3.91 -21.83
N ARG A 182 9.02 -4.17 -21.44
CA ARG A 182 10.04 -3.10 -21.32
C ARG A 182 10.18 -2.28 -22.60
N ARG A 183 10.39 -2.93 -23.75
CA ARG A 183 10.57 -2.22 -25.04
C ARG A 183 9.34 -1.40 -25.42
N LEU A 184 8.16 -2.01 -25.33
CA LEU A 184 6.90 -1.35 -25.67
C LEU A 184 6.65 -0.14 -24.77
N THR A 185 6.80 -0.30 -23.47
CA THR A 185 6.56 0.77 -22.49
C THR A 185 7.57 1.90 -22.66
N ARG A 186 8.85 1.60 -22.86
CA ARG A 186 9.85 2.64 -23.15
C ARG A 186 9.51 3.39 -24.44
N GLY A 187 9.09 2.70 -25.51
CA GLY A 187 8.64 3.33 -26.75
C GLY A 187 7.46 4.26 -26.54
N VAL A 188 6.43 3.83 -25.80
CA VAL A 188 5.24 4.66 -25.47
C VAL A 188 5.64 5.90 -24.65
N LEU A 189 6.60 5.74 -23.73
CA LEU A 189 7.04 6.82 -22.84
C LEU A 189 8.14 7.71 -23.44
N GLY A 190 8.61 7.44 -24.68
CA GLY A 190 9.70 8.17 -25.30
C GLY A 190 11.04 8.00 -24.57
N ILE A 191 11.27 6.87 -23.90
CA ILE A 191 12.51 6.57 -23.18
C ILE A 191 13.44 5.76 -24.10
N PRO A 192 14.67 6.23 -24.35
CA PRO A 192 15.66 5.46 -25.13
C PRO A 192 15.93 4.09 -24.50
N GLU A 193 16.22 3.08 -25.34
CA GLU A 193 16.46 1.71 -24.85
C GLU A 193 17.69 1.60 -23.94
N ASP A 194 18.73 2.39 -24.23
CA ASP A 194 20.00 2.47 -23.50
C ASP A 194 19.97 3.41 -22.29
N ALA A 195 18.89 4.18 -22.09
CA ALA A 195 18.79 5.10 -20.96
C ALA A 195 18.79 4.37 -19.62
N PHE A 196 19.53 4.89 -18.64
CA PHE A 196 19.47 4.44 -17.25
C PHE A 196 18.25 5.06 -16.55
N VAL A 197 17.24 4.26 -16.25
CA VAL A 197 15.94 4.70 -15.71
C VAL A 197 15.83 4.36 -14.24
N VAL A 198 15.81 5.39 -13.43
CA VAL A 198 15.50 5.33 -12.00
C VAL A 198 13.98 5.41 -11.83
N GLY A 199 13.39 4.52 -11.06
CA GLY A 199 11.94 4.49 -10.81
C GLY A 199 11.58 4.83 -9.38
N GLY A 200 10.45 5.51 -9.21
CA GLY A 200 9.79 5.71 -7.92
C GLY A 200 8.28 5.55 -8.08
N VAL A 201 7.64 4.83 -7.17
CA VAL A 201 6.20 4.55 -7.21
C VAL A 201 5.56 4.94 -5.88
N GLY A 202 4.44 5.65 -5.93
CA GLY A 202 3.66 6.00 -4.76
C GLY A 202 2.97 7.35 -4.86
N ARG A 203 2.13 7.65 -3.86
CA ARG A 203 1.43 8.93 -3.78
C ARG A 203 2.44 10.09 -3.71
N LEU A 204 2.25 11.12 -4.51
CA LEU A 204 3.07 12.32 -4.49
C LEU A 204 2.73 13.19 -3.26
N ALA A 205 3.13 12.71 -2.09
CA ALA A 205 2.87 13.30 -0.77
C ALA A 205 4.19 13.58 -0.02
N PRO A 206 4.19 14.46 1.00
CA PRO A 206 5.39 14.84 1.74
C PRO A 206 6.19 13.66 2.30
N GLY A 207 5.51 12.63 2.83
CA GLY A 207 6.15 11.45 3.40
C GLY A 207 6.95 10.60 2.42
N LYS A 208 6.70 10.70 1.11
CA LYS A 208 7.43 9.93 0.10
C LYS A 208 8.77 10.53 -0.32
N ARG A 209 9.01 11.80 0.01
CA ARG A 209 10.28 12.50 -0.18
C ARG A 209 10.85 12.40 -1.61
N PHE A 210 10.00 12.40 -2.62
CA PHE A 210 10.41 12.37 -4.03
C PHE A 210 11.24 13.61 -4.46
N ASP A 211 11.18 14.69 -3.69
CA ASP A 211 12.08 15.83 -3.81
C ASP A 211 13.56 15.42 -3.72
N ARG A 212 13.90 14.48 -2.83
CA ARG A 212 15.26 13.96 -2.69
C ARG A 212 15.67 13.13 -3.90
N LEU A 213 14.76 12.30 -4.42
CA LEU A 213 15.01 11.48 -5.60
C LEU A 213 15.25 12.35 -6.85
N ILE A 214 14.46 13.41 -7.03
CA ILE A 214 14.63 14.37 -8.13
C ILE A 214 16.02 15.02 -8.05
N ARG A 215 16.42 15.52 -6.88
CA ARG A 215 17.75 16.15 -6.68
C ARG A 215 18.89 15.16 -6.94
N ALA A 216 18.74 13.91 -6.52
CA ALA A 216 19.75 12.89 -6.76
C ALA A 216 19.90 12.57 -8.24
N VAL A 217 18.78 12.37 -8.97
CA VAL A 217 18.79 12.12 -10.41
C VAL A 217 19.30 13.34 -11.21
N ALA A 218 19.02 14.56 -10.75
CA ALA A 218 19.57 15.78 -11.34
C ALA A 218 21.11 15.77 -11.37
N SER A 219 21.72 15.19 -10.33
CA SER A 219 23.19 15.08 -10.17
C SER A 219 23.83 13.88 -10.89
N VAL A 220 23.03 13.06 -11.58
CA VAL A 220 23.48 11.94 -12.41
C VAL A 220 23.01 12.19 -13.85
N PRO A 221 23.85 12.83 -14.70
CA PRO A 221 23.40 13.35 -16.01
C PRO A 221 22.79 12.31 -16.95
N GLU A 222 23.23 11.06 -16.88
CA GLU A 222 22.77 9.95 -17.71
C GLU A 222 21.48 9.32 -17.20
N ALA A 223 21.08 9.63 -15.97
CA ALA A 223 19.87 9.06 -15.36
C ALA A 223 18.61 9.81 -15.81
N ARG A 224 17.56 9.05 -16.07
CA ARG A 224 16.18 9.53 -16.19
C ARG A 224 15.37 9.07 -15.01
N LEU A 225 14.38 9.83 -14.61
CA LEU A 225 13.46 9.47 -13.51
C LEU A 225 12.08 9.22 -14.06
N LEU A 226 11.53 8.05 -13.74
CA LEU A 226 10.12 7.70 -13.96
C LEU A 226 9.40 7.69 -12.60
N LEU A 227 8.57 8.71 -12.34
CA LEU A 227 7.71 8.79 -11.17
C LEU A 227 6.29 8.34 -11.53
N VAL A 228 5.85 7.26 -10.89
CA VAL A 228 4.51 6.69 -11.04
C VAL A 228 3.68 7.00 -9.80
N GLY A 229 2.58 7.69 -9.99
CA GLY A 229 1.68 8.14 -8.94
C GLY A 229 1.22 9.58 -9.12
N ASP A 230 0.24 9.96 -8.32
CA ASP A 230 -0.27 11.32 -8.26
C ASP A 230 -0.44 11.79 -6.82
N GLY A 231 -0.68 13.07 -6.61
CA GLY A 231 -0.88 13.64 -5.28
C GLY A 231 -0.65 15.13 -5.21
N GLU A 232 -0.90 15.68 -4.04
CA GLU A 232 -0.90 17.11 -3.74
C GLU A 232 0.42 17.83 -4.04
N ARG A 233 1.56 17.11 -4.03
CA ARG A 233 2.88 17.69 -4.30
C ARG A 233 3.32 17.62 -5.76
N ARG A 234 2.45 17.23 -6.70
CA ARG A 234 2.83 17.06 -8.11
C ARG A 234 3.47 18.32 -8.70
N GLU A 235 2.82 19.48 -8.51
CA GLU A 235 3.34 20.74 -9.08
C GLU A 235 4.60 21.23 -8.37
N GLU A 236 4.71 21.02 -7.06
CA GLU A 236 5.93 21.31 -6.31
C GLU A 236 7.11 20.46 -6.79
N LEU A 237 6.89 19.16 -7.01
CA LEU A 237 7.93 18.25 -7.53
C LEU A 237 8.33 18.59 -8.97
N ARG A 238 7.39 19.05 -9.81
CA ARG A 238 7.71 19.58 -11.14
C ARG A 238 8.55 20.85 -11.07
N ALA A 239 8.24 21.75 -10.15
CA ALA A 239 9.05 22.95 -9.90
C ALA A 239 10.46 22.56 -9.45
N ALA A 240 10.60 21.65 -8.49
CA ALA A 240 11.91 21.15 -8.04
C ALA A 240 12.73 20.52 -9.20
N ALA A 241 12.08 19.78 -10.10
CA ALA A 241 12.77 19.24 -11.29
C ALA A 241 13.30 20.34 -12.23
N ARG A 242 12.54 21.44 -12.40
CA ARG A 242 12.99 22.61 -13.19
C ARG A 242 14.15 23.32 -12.51
N GLU A 243 14.04 23.59 -11.22
CA GLU A 243 15.07 24.27 -10.41
C GLU A 243 16.40 23.52 -10.40
N CYS A 244 16.35 22.18 -10.40
CA CYS A 244 17.55 21.33 -10.49
C CYS A 244 18.05 21.11 -11.92
N GLY A 245 17.44 21.71 -12.96
CA GLY A 245 17.83 21.51 -14.36
C GLY A 245 17.54 20.10 -14.90
N ALA A 246 16.62 19.37 -14.27
CA ALA A 246 16.30 17.98 -14.62
C ALA A 246 14.93 17.81 -15.29
N ALA A 247 14.21 18.90 -15.61
CA ALA A 247 12.82 18.83 -16.11
C ALA A 247 12.64 17.91 -17.34
N GLY A 248 13.59 17.91 -18.29
CA GLY A 248 13.57 17.05 -19.49
C GLY A 248 13.93 15.58 -19.21
N ARG A 249 14.33 15.24 -17.98
CA ARG A 249 14.75 13.90 -17.59
C ARG A 249 13.85 13.28 -16.50
N VAL A 250 12.85 14.02 -16.01
CA VAL A 250 11.87 13.55 -15.02
C VAL A 250 10.52 13.39 -15.68
N LEU A 251 10.07 12.15 -15.81
CA LEU A 251 8.76 11.80 -16.33
C LEU A 251 7.78 11.55 -15.18
N PHE A 252 6.74 12.36 -15.10
CA PHE A 252 5.61 12.18 -14.20
C PHE A 252 4.50 11.42 -14.91
N PHE A 253 4.42 10.11 -14.74
CA PHE A 253 3.44 9.26 -15.42
C PHE A 253 2.01 9.55 -14.97
N GLY A 254 1.82 9.85 -13.70
CA GLY A 254 0.49 9.97 -13.08
C GLY A 254 0.10 8.73 -12.31
N ALA A 255 -1.16 8.70 -11.86
CA ALA A 255 -1.71 7.53 -11.18
C ALA A 255 -1.78 6.35 -12.16
N CYS A 256 -1.43 5.17 -11.66
CA CYS A 256 -1.61 3.92 -12.39
C CYS A 256 -2.89 3.27 -11.87
N GLU A 257 -3.95 3.39 -12.65
CA GLU A 257 -5.26 2.80 -12.38
C GLU A 257 -5.50 1.63 -13.34
N ASP A 258 -6.33 0.68 -12.94
CA ASP A 258 -6.80 -0.33 -13.88
C ASP A 258 -7.54 0.38 -15.03
N PRO A 259 -7.32 -0.02 -16.29
CA PRO A 259 -7.94 0.64 -17.42
C PRO A 259 -9.46 0.56 -17.32
N PRO A 260 -10.19 1.59 -17.78
CA PRO A 260 -11.64 1.49 -17.95
C PRO A 260 -11.94 0.34 -18.92
N ALA A 261 -13.09 -0.32 -18.72
CA ALA A 261 -13.48 -1.51 -19.49
C ALA A 261 -13.46 -1.26 -21.02
N ASP A 262 -13.70 -0.02 -21.47
CA ASP A 262 -13.86 0.36 -22.88
C ASP A 262 -12.81 1.37 -23.39
N GLY A 263 -11.70 1.59 -22.65
CA GLY A 263 -10.66 2.57 -23.00
C GLY A 263 -9.34 1.97 -23.45
N PRO A 264 -8.49 2.71 -24.19
CA PRO A 264 -7.14 2.28 -24.49
C PRO A 264 -6.34 2.15 -23.18
N ALA A 265 -5.89 0.93 -22.90
CA ALA A 265 -5.06 0.67 -21.73
C ALA A 265 -3.68 1.29 -21.90
N GLY A 266 -3.32 2.25 -21.05
CA GLY A 266 -1.94 2.67 -20.88
C GLY A 266 -1.11 1.58 -20.17
N PRO A 267 0.23 1.75 -20.09
CA PRO A 267 1.05 0.84 -19.32
C PRO A 267 0.60 0.74 -17.86
N MET A 268 0.43 -0.49 -17.38
CA MET A 268 0.12 -0.79 -15.98
C MET A 268 1.40 -0.81 -15.14
N LEU A 269 1.27 -0.93 -13.81
CA LEU A 269 2.42 -0.91 -12.91
C LEU A 269 3.49 -1.98 -13.23
N PRO A 270 3.17 -3.23 -13.59
CA PRO A 270 4.17 -4.21 -13.98
C PRO A 270 4.99 -3.78 -15.21
N GLU A 271 4.35 -3.20 -16.23
CA GLU A 271 5.01 -2.71 -17.43
C GLU A 271 5.87 -1.47 -17.15
N LEU A 272 5.40 -0.59 -16.26
CA LEU A 272 6.16 0.58 -15.81
C LEU A 272 7.41 0.16 -15.02
N LEU A 273 7.30 -0.83 -14.13
CA LEU A 273 8.45 -1.41 -13.43
C LEU A 273 9.41 -2.11 -14.43
N ALA A 274 8.89 -2.78 -15.45
CA ALA A 274 9.73 -3.38 -16.49
C ALA A 274 10.56 -2.32 -17.26
N ALA A 275 10.06 -1.10 -17.40
CA ALA A 275 10.76 0.01 -18.07
C ALA A 275 11.92 0.61 -17.24
N MET A 276 11.96 0.39 -15.93
CA MET A 276 12.98 0.89 -15.00
C MET A 276 14.24 0.02 -14.99
N ASP A 277 15.35 0.52 -14.48
CA ASP A 277 16.61 -0.21 -14.25
C ASP A 277 16.93 -0.35 -12.77
N VAL A 278 16.51 0.60 -11.95
CA VAL A 278 16.61 0.58 -10.50
C VAL A 278 15.35 1.19 -9.90
N PHE A 279 14.88 0.64 -8.81
CA PHE A 279 13.77 1.19 -8.03
C PHE A 279 14.29 1.90 -6.77
N VAL A 280 13.72 3.06 -6.44
CA VAL A 280 14.12 3.83 -5.25
C VAL A 280 12.90 4.23 -4.43
N SER A 281 12.91 3.85 -3.15
CA SER A 281 11.96 4.33 -2.15
C SER A 281 12.64 5.28 -1.17
N THR A 282 12.31 6.56 -1.25
CA THR A 282 12.88 7.62 -0.41
C THR A 282 12.06 7.91 0.86
N SER A 283 11.02 7.15 1.13
CA SER A 283 10.17 7.30 2.31
C SER A 283 10.91 6.89 3.59
N PRO A 284 11.01 7.76 4.60
CA PRO A 284 11.63 7.42 5.88
C PRO A 284 10.69 6.69 6.85
N ASP A 285 9.39 6.69 6.59
CA ASP A 285 8.38 6.07 7.45
C ASP A 285 7.38 5.28 6.60
N GLU A 286 7.55 3.97 6.59
CA GLU A 286 6.68 3.02 5.92
C GLU A 286 6.07 2.05 6.94
N THR A 287 4.87 1.59 6.65
CA THR A 287 4.22 0.54 7.44
C THR A 287 4.46 -0.86 6.87
N PHE A 288 4.76 -0.94 5.57
CA PHE A 288 5.06 -2.18 4.88
C PHE A 288 6.08 -1.98 3.76
N GLY A 289 5.76 -1.19 2.73
CA GLY A 289 6.60 -0.94 1.56
C GLY A 289 6.19 -1.78 0.35
N LEU A 290 4.89 -1.81 0.00
CA LEU A 290 4.36 -2.58 -1.15
C LEU A 290 5.15 -2.35 -2.43
N ALA A 291 5.40 -1.10 -2.82
CA ALA A 291 6.11 -0.77 -4.05
C ALA A 291 7.55 -1.35 -4.11
N VAL A 292 8.20 -1.49 -2.95
CA VAL A 292 9.50 -2.17 -2.83
C VAL A 292 9.35 -3.66 -3.13
N VAL A 293 8.34 -4.31 -2.57
CA VAL A 293 8.08 -5.74 -2.80
C VAL A 293 7.71 -6.00 -4.27
N GLU A 294 6.89 -5.15 -4.87
CA GLU A 294 6.52 -5.19 -6.29
C GLU A 294 7.75 -5.03 -7.20
N ALA A 295 8.63 -4.08 -6.90
CA ALA A 295 9.87 -3.87 -7.62
C ALA A 295 10.83 -5.07 -7.50
N LEU A 296 10.94 -5.67 -6.32
CA LEU A 296 11.72 -6.90 -6.10
C LEU A 296 11.13 -8.09 -6.86
N ALA A 297 9.79 -8.20 -6.93
CA ALA A 297 9.13 -9.22 -7.74
C ALA A 297 9.40 -9.03 -9.24
N ALA A 298 9.53 -7.77 -9.71
CA ALA A 298 9.94 -7.43 -11.06
C ALA A 298 11.45 -7.65 -11.32
N GLY A 299 12.20 -8.13 -10.34
CA GLY A 299 13.63 -8.39 -10.43
C GLY A 299 14.50 -7.13 -10.48
N LEU A 300 13.98 -5.99 -10.03
CA LEU A 300 14.74 -4.74 -9.99
C LEU A 300 15.72 -4.74 -8.81
N PRO A 301 16.94 -4.20 -8.99
CA PRO A 301 17.71 -3.68 -7.88
C PRO A 301 16.92 -2.58 -7.18
N VAL A 302 16.90 -2.60 -5.85
CA VAL A 302 16.10 -1.68 -5.03
C VAL A 302 16.98 -0.93 -4.03
N LEU A 303 16.84 0.39 -4.00
CA LEU A 303 17.35 1.25 -2.95
C LEU A 303 16.17 1.73 -2.08
N TYR A 304 16.28 1.65 -0.77
CA TYR A 304 15.19 2.10 0.10
C TYR A 304 15.72 2.73 1.40
N VAL A 305 14.97 3.69 1.95
CA VAL A 305 15.27 4.30 3.25
C VAL A 305 14.60 3.50 4.37
N ALA A 306 13.31 3.22 4.25
CA ALA A 306 12.58 2.35 5.19
C ALA A 306 11.66 1.39 4.42
N CYS A 307 11.69 0.11 4.80
CA CYS A 307 10.81 -0.91 4.24
C CYS A 307 10.64 -2.09 5.22
N PRO A 308 9.64 -2.07 6.12
CA PRO A 308 9.38 -3.17 7.05
C PRO A 308 9.23 -4.53 6.38
N ALA A 309 8.68 -4.60 5.16
CA ALA A 309 8.58 -5.85 4.41
C ALA A 309 9.93 -6.51 4.10
N VAL A 310 11.02 -5.74 4.10
CA VAL A 310 12.38 -6.24 3.92
C VAL A 310 13.10 -6.32 5.25
N GLU A 311 13.02 -5.28 6.08
CA GLU A 311 13.75 -5.15 7.35
C GLU A 311 13.31 -6.18 8.41
N ASP A 312 12.07 -6.62 8.38
CA ASP A 312 11.50 -7.63 9.28
C ASP A 312 11.86 -9.08 8.83
N LEU A 313 12.70 -9.25 7.79
CA LEU A 313 13.16 -10.55 7.27
C LEU A 313 14.65 -10.77 7.51
N PRO A 314 15.14 -12.02 7.42
CA PRO A 314 16.56 -12.30 7.36
C PRO A 314 17.26 -11.53 6.22
N ALA A 315 18.51 -11.13 6.44
CA ALA A 315 19.25 -10.25 5.51
C ALA A 315 19.42 -10.83 4.10
N ASP A 316 19.41 -12.14 3.96
CA ASP A 316 19.52 -12.89 2.71
C ASP A 316 18.17 -13.10 1.97
N ALA A 317 17.06 -12.72 2.60
CA ALA A 317 15.75 -12.93 2.03
C ALA A 317 15.44 -12.01 0.83
N ALA A 318 16.14 -10.89 0.70
CA ALA A 318 15.95 -9.90 -0.38
C ALA A 318 17.30 -9.42 -0.95
N PRO A 319 18.10 -10.29 -1.64
CA PRO A 319 19.44 -9.93 -2.15
C PRO A 319 19.40 -8.83 -3.17
N GLY A 320 18.44 -8.29 -3.69
CA GLY A 320 18.41 -7.12 -4.57
C GLY A 320 18.08 -5.81 -3.85
N ALA A 321 17.80 -5.86 -2.56
CA ALA A 321 17.42 -4.70 -1.78
C ALA A 321 18.60 -4.18 -0.94
N ARG A 322 18.86 -2.87 -1.04
CA ARG A 322 19.88 -2.19 -0.25
C ARG A 322 19.27 -1.00 0.48
N ARG A 323 19.41 -1.01 1.80
CA ARG A 323 19.05 0.14 2.61
C ARG A 323 20.06 1.26 2.41
N ILE A 324 19.56 2.49 2.31
CA ILE A 324 20.35 3.72 2.22
C ILE A 324 19.87 4.71 3.28
N GLY A 325 20.73 5.68 3.61
CA GLY A 325 20.34 6.79 4.48
C GLY A 325 19.44 7.81 3.76
N GLU A 326 19.06 8.82 4.51
CA GLU A 326 18.17 9.87 4.00
C GLU A 326 18.90 10.97 3.21
N SER A 327 20.22 10.94 3.11
CA SER A 327 21.00 12.02 2.48
C SER A 327 20.99 11.92 0.96
N VAL A 328 20.87 13.07 0.30
CA VAL A 328 20.96 13.13 -1.18
C VAL A 328 22.33 12.68 -1.70
N PRO A 329 23.48 13.08 -1.08
CA PRO A 329 24.79 12.60 -1.52
C PRO A 329 24.95 11.08 -1.49
N GLU A 330 24.44 10.40 -0.47
CA GLU A 330 24.48 8.93 -0.38
C GLU A 330 23.67 8.28 -1.50
N LEU A 331 22.47 8.81 -1.78
CA LEU A 331 21.64 8.34 -2.88
C LEU A 331 22.33 8.55 -4.25
N ILE A 332 22.99 9.69 -4.45
CA ILE A 332 23.79 9.94 -5.67
C ILE A 332 24.89 8.89 -5.82
N GLY A 333 25.66 8.65 -4.75
CA GLY A 333 26.73 7.63 -4.74
C GLY A 333 26.21 6.23 -5.07
N ALA A 334 25.06 5.87 -4.48
CA ALA A 334 24.42 4.59 -4.71
C ALA A 334 23.92 4.43 -6.16
N LEU A 335 23.32 5.48 -6.74
CA LEU A 335 22.85 5.45 -8.14
C LEU A 335 24.01 5.35 -9.13
N ARG A 336 25.11 6.07 -8.90
CA ARG A 336 26.32 5.99 -9.73
C ARG A 336 26.93 4.58 -9.68
N ALA A 337 27.09 4.01 -8.47
CA ALA A 337 27.63 2.66 -8.30
C ALA A 337 26.79 1.62 -9.06
N LEU A 338 25.45 1.67 -8.95
CA LEU A 338 24.57 0.75 -9.67
C LEU A 338 24.65 0.93 -11.18
N ARG A 339 24.73 2.18 -11.67
CA ARG A 339 24.90 2.45 -13.11
C ARG A 339 26.21 1.88 -13.64
N ASP A 340 27.31 2.09 -12.91
CA ASP A 340 28.65 1.63 -13.31
C ASP A 340 28.76 0.09 -13.24
N GLU A 341 28.13 -0.54 -12.26
CA GLU A 341 28.06 -1.99 -12.10
C GLU A 341 27.24 -2.66 -13.22
N HIS A 342 26.13 -2.08 -13.60
CA HIS A 342 25.18 -2.71 -14.53
C HIS A 342 25.42 -2.37 -15.99
N GLY A 343 26.09 -1.26 -16.30
CA GLY A 343 26.31 -0.79 -17.68
C GLY A 343 24.99 -0.51 -18.43
N PRO A 344 25.00 -0.58 -19.77
CA PRO A 344 23.81 -0.26 -20.57
C PRO A 344 22.75 -1.38 -20.65
N ARG A 345 23.02 -2.55 -20.08
CA ARG A 345 22.09 -3.69 -20.10
C ARG A 345 21.23 -3.73 -18.85
N PRO A 346 19.91 -3.99 -18.98
CA PRO A 346 19.06 -4.12 -17.82
C PRO A 346 19.47 -5.35 -17.00
N VAL A 347 19.83 -5.14 -15.75
CA VAL A 347 20.02 -6.23 -14.79
C VAL A 347 18.67 -6.61 -14.20
N ARG A 348 18.38 -7.89 -14.22
CA ARG A 348 17.20 -8.46 -13.57
C ARG A 348 17.66 -9.60 -12.67
N LEU A 349 17.34 -9.46 -11.41
CA LEU A 349 17.59 -10.46 -10.40
C LEU A 349 16.41 -11.45 -10.37
N PRO A 350 16.63 -12.71 -10.01
CA PRO A 350 15.51 -13.62 -9.71
C PRO A 350 14.63 -13.01 -8.61
N ALA A 351 13.31 -13.17 -8.73
CA ALA A 351 12.40 -12.72 -7.68
C ALA A 351 12.80 -13.35 -6.34
N PRO A 352 13.11 -12.55 -5.31
CA PRO A 352 13.67 -13.05 -4.06
C PRO A 352 12.62 -13.80 -3.24
N ALA A 353 13.07 -14.55 -2.24
CA ALA A 353 12.19 -15.24 -1.30
C ALA A 353 11.22 -14.27 -0.60
N ALA A 354 11.65 -13.03 -0.34
CA ALA A 354 10.81 -11.97 0.21
C ALA A 354 9.55 -11.72 -0.64
N ALA A 355 9.69 -11.59 -1.97
CA ALA A 355 8.54 -11.36 -2.84
C ALA A 355 7.54 -12.52 -2.79
N ARG A 356 8.01 -13.77 -2.87
CA ARG A 356 7.17 -14.98 -2.78
C ARG A 356 6.52 -15.16 -1.41
N ARG A 357 7.17 -14.67 -0.34
CA ARG A 357 6.60 -14.69 1.01
C ARG A 357 5.33 -13.84 1.11
N TYR A 358 5.28 -12.75 0.36
CA TYR A 358 4.18 -11.80 0.34
C TYR A 358 3.22 -12.01 -0.83
N ASP A 359 3.08 -13.26 -1.28
CA ASP A 359 2.00 -13.62 -2.20
C ASP A 359 0.64 -13.40 -1.54
N ILE A 360 -0.28 -12.77 -2.27
CA ILE A 360 -1.60 -12.37 -1.73
C ILE A 360 -2.44 -13.55 -1.26
N ALA A 361 -2.34 -14.70 -1.90
CA ALA A 361 -3.07 -15.89 -1.48
C ALA A 361 -2.70 -16.31 -0.05
N ARG A 362 -1.42 -16.21 0.32
CA ARG A 362 -0.97 -16.48 1.69
C ARG A 362 -1.52 -15.48 2.72
N SER A 363 -1.66 -14.22 2.32
CA SER A 363 -2.26 -13.19 3.18
C SER A 363 -3.77 -13.44 3.35
N ALA A 364 -4.45 -13.82 2.28
CA ALA A 364 -5.86 -14.21 2.32
C ALA A 364 -6.09 -15.45 3.22
N ASP A 365 -5.27 -16.49 3.10
CA ASP A 365 -5.35 -17.69 3.95
C ASP A 365 -5.18 -17.38 5.44
N ARG A 366 -4.19 -16.53 5.77
CA ARG A 366 -4.01 -16.07 7.16
C ARG A 366 -5.20 -15.28 7.67
N LEU A 367 -5.75 -14.41 6.83
CA LEU A 367 -6.93 -13.62 7.19
C LEU A 367 -8.15 -14.50 7.37
N MET A 368 -8.36 -15.51 6.51
CA MET A 368 -9.44 -16.50 6.67
C MET A 368 -9.29 -17.29 7.97
N THR A 369 -8.06 -17.71 8.31
CA THR A 369 -7.79 -18.36 9.61
C THR A 369 -8.21 -17.47 10.77
N LEU A 370 -7.98 -16.16 10.69
CA LEU A 370 -8.39 -15.20 11.71
C LEU A 370 -9.92 -15.01 11.76
N TYR A 371 -10.58 -14.99 10.59
CA TYR A 371 -12.04 -14.95 10.49
C TYR A 371 -12.69 -16.19 11.15
N ASP A 372 -12.19 -17.36 10.82
CA ASP A 372 -12.69 -18.62 11.38
C ASP A 372 -12.57 -18.67 12.91
N ARG A 373 -11.45 -18.18 13.44
CA ARG A 373 -11.28 -18.05 14.91
C ARG A 373 -12.27 -17.07 15.52
N ALA A 374 -12.46 -15.92 14.89
CA ALA A 374 -13.41 -14.90 15.37
C ALA A 374 -14.86 -15.43 15.32
N LEU A 375 -15.22 -16.21 14.31
CA LEU A 375 -16.54 -16.77 14.12
C LEU A 375 -16.83 -17.93 15.11
N HIS A 376 -15.85 -18.76 15.42
CA HIS A 376 -16.01 -19.97 16.23
C HIS A 376 -15.48 -19.86 17.65
N GLY A 377 -15.02 -18.68 18.08
CA GLY A 377 -14.63 -18.40 19.47
C GLY A 377 -13.35 -19.10 19.93
N ARG A 378 -12.43 -19.48 19.02
CA ARG A 378 -11.14 -20.08 19.38
C ARG A 378 -10.11 -19.01 19.74
N PRO A 379 -9.32 -19.16 20.83
CA PRO A 379 -8.28 -18.21 21.19
C PRO A 379 -7.19 -18.13 20.11
N ALA A 380 -6.46 -16.99 20.05
CA ALA A 380 -5.25 -16.87 19.25
C ALA A 380 -4.17 -17.88 19.74
N PRO A 381 -3.32 -18.40 18.85
CA PRO A 381 -2.24 -19.31 19.22
C PRO A 381 -1.17 -18.61 20.02
#